data_61b379b23a42511e1604b7ef1d1d53b1
#
_entry.id   61b379b23a42511e1604b7ef1d1d53b1
#
_cell.length_a   1.000
_cell.length_b   1.000
_cell.length_c   1.000
_cell.angle_alpha   90.00
_cell.angle_beta   90.00
_cell.angle_gamma   90.00
#
_symmetry.space_group_name_H-M   'P 1'
#
loop_
_entity.id
_entity.type
_entity.pdbx_description
1 polymer ?
#
loop_
_entity_poly.entity_id
_entity_poly.type
_entity_poly.pdbx_seq_one_letter_code
_entity_poly.pdbx_strand_id
1 'polypeptide(L)'
;FELDTEIETVPRYDRATQRTTGTLGGTEQGGFTLLPASETLLDEGSVKRFRSRYRELFGATATGDPLYQAISEGRRLAGLDHWLPLFEERLATLFDHLGQDDLVVRDTHDAGAAHARFEGIADYYENRKRALSADPGSYRPLEPKSLYLERDEWESIIADRPMHLLTPFHEPESATVVDFGVDRARDFAPERAQNANVYEAVVEHVASLRR
;
A
#
# COMPACT_ATOMS: atom_id res chain seq x y z
N PHE A 1 20.59 -18.03 -6.89
CA PHE A 1 21.42 -17.57 -5.77
C PHE A 1 21.25 -18.59 -4.64
N GLU A 2 22.26 -19.43 -4.42
CA GLU A 2 22.38 -20.13 -3.15
C GLU A 2 22.78 -19.09 -2.11
N LEU A 3 21.89 -18.81 -1.16
CA LEU A 3 22.21 -18.05 0.04
C LEU A 3 22.95 -19.01 0.98
N ASP A 4 24.24 -18.88 1.00
CA ASP A 4 25.12 -19.62 1.92
C ASP A 4 25.06 -18.96 3.32
N THR A 5 23.83 -18.88 3.87
CA THR A 5 23.57 -18.25 5.15
C THR A 5 22.92 -19.26 6.08
N GLU A 6 23.65 -19.68 7.10
CA GLU A 6 23.14 -20.51 8.17
C GLU A 6 22.36 -19.64 9.17
N ILE A 7 21.10 -20.00 9.41
CA ILE A 7 20.27 -19.32 10.42
C ILE A 7 20.35 -20.13 11.71
N GLU A 8 21.14 -19.67 12.65
CA GLU A 8 21.35 -20.36 13.92
C GLU A 8 20.11 -20.33 14.82
N THR A 9 19.39 -19.22 14.85
CA THR A 9 18.21 -19.06 15.72
C THR A 9 17.14 -18.20 15.06
N VAL A 10 15.87 -18.58 15.26
CA VAL A 10 14.72 -17.78 14.85
C VAL A 10 14.00 -17.28 16.11
N PRO A 11 14.08 -15.98 16.44
CA PRO A 11 13.37 -15.43 17.58
C PRO A 11 11.86 -15.40 17.33
N ARG A 12 11.06 -15.74 18.36
CA ARG A 12 9.62 -15.52 18.35
C ARG A 12 9.34 -14.07 18.68
N TYR A 13 8.60 -13.41 17.83
CA TYR A 13 8.28 -11.99 17.93
C TYR A 13 6.82 -11.77 18.34
N ASP A 14 6.60 -10.97 19.38
CA ASP A 14 5.28 -10.52 19.79
C ASP A 14 4.95 -9.22 19.03
N ARG A 15 3.89 -9.28 18.23
CA ARG A 15 3.46 -8.15 17.40
C ARG A 15 2.92 -6.97 18.20
N ALA A 16 2.28 -7.22 19.34
CA ALA A 16 1.68 -6.17 20.16
C ALA A 16 2.72 -5.35 20.92
N THR A 17 3.72 -6.03 21.49
CA THR A 17 4.78 -5.40 22.29
C THR A 17 6.03 -5.08 21.49
N GLN A 18 6.15 -5.59 20.27
CA GLN A 18 7.35 -5.50 19.42
C GLN A 18 8.63 -6.05 20.08
N ARG A 19 8.49 -7.04 20.93
CA ARG A 19 9.61 -7.66 21.66
C ARG A 19 9.77 -9.12 21.33
N THR A 20 10.99 -9.60 21.41
CA THR A 20 11.30 -11.03 21.35
C THR A 20 10.82 -11.70 22.64
N THR A 21 9.98 -12.71 22.54
CA THR A 21 9.38 -13.44 23.66
C THR A 21 10.01 -14.82 23.88
N GLY A 22 10.90 -15.23 23.00
CA GLY A 22 11.57 -16.52 23.06
C GLY A 22 12.26 -16.85 21.74
N THR A 23 12.81 -18.05 21.64
CA THR A 23 13.44 -18.56 20.42
C THR A 23 12.62 -19.76 19.93
N LEU A 24 12.33 -19.82 18.64
CA LEU A 24 11.85 -21.05 18.01
C LEU A 24 13.04 -22.01 17.99
N GLY A 25 12.85 -23.22 18.49
CA GLY A 25 13.89 -24.25 18.47
C GLY A 25 14.45 -24.40 17.05
N GLY A 26 15.74 -24.60 16.97
CA GLY A 26 16.48 -24.63 15.71
C GLY A 26 15.92 -25.65 14.71
N THR A 27 16.55 -25.77 13.60
CA THR A 27 16.26 -26.49 12.34
C THR A 27 15.60 -27.88 12.41
N GLU A 28 15.31 -28.39 13.58
CA GLU A 28 14.66 -29.70 13.80
C GLU A 28 13.18 -29.75 13.33
N GLN A 29 12.56 -28.61 12.99
CA GLN A 29 11.14 -28.52 12.59
C GLN A 29 10.91 -28.15 11.14
N GLY A 30 11.76 -28.57 10.21
CA GLY A 30 11.37 -28.61 8.80
C GLY A 30 11.49 -27.31 8.03
N GLY A 31 12.32 -26.37 8.44
CA GLY A 31 12.58 -25.15 7.67
C GLY A 31 11.47 -24.10 7.80
N PHE A 32 11.71 -22.95 7.21
CA PHE A 32 10.71 -21.89 7.07
C PHE A 32 10.76 -21.31 5.65
N THR A 33 9.63 -20.82 5.20
CA THR A 33 9.51 -20.20 3.88
C THR A 33 9.79 -18.71 3.99
N LEU A 34 10.81 -18.25 3.25
CA LEU A 34 11.01 -16.81 3.04
C LEU A 34 10.12 -16.33 1.91
N LEU A 35 9.27 -15.37 2.19
CA LEU A 35 8.47 -14.72 1.17
C LEU A 35 9.25 -13.55 0.55
N PRO A 36 9.02 -13.24 -0.73
CA PRO A 36 9.61 -12.07 -1.36
C PRO A 36 9.27 -10.79 -0.59
N ALA A 37 10.26 -9.92 -0.40
CA ALA A 37 10.07 -8.61 0.23
C ALA A 37 9.72 -7.51 -0.79
N SER A 38 9.43 -7.89 -2.04
CA SER A 38 9.07 -6.96 -3.12
C SER A 38 8.03 -7.58 -4.03
N GLU A 39 7.12 -6.76 -4.51
CA GLU A 39 6.09 -7.14 -5.48
C GLU A 39 6.69 -7.47 -6.86
N THR A 40 7.85 -6.89 -7.18
CA THR A 40 8.54 -7.15 -8.44
C THR A 40 9.54 -8.28 -8.28
N LEU A 41 9.25 -9.43 -8.82
CA LEU A 41 10.17 -10.57 -8.90
C LEU A 41 11.02 -10.46 -10.17
N LEU A 42 12.34 -10.67 -10.04
CA LEU A 42 13.28 -10.68 -11.15
C LEU A 42 13.67 -12.13 -11.53
N ASP A 43 12.68 -12.97 -11.75
CA ASP A 43 12.88 -14.28 -12.35
C ASP A 43 13.05 -14.18 -13.89
N GLU A 44 13.46 -15.25 -14.52
CA GLU A 44 13.70 -15.30 -15.97
C GLU A 44 12.44 -14.92 -16.78
N GLY A 45 11.26 -15.36 -16.33
CA GLY A 45 9.98 -15.08 -16.98
C GLY A 45 9.61 -13.60 -16.93
N SER A 46 9.70 -12.99 -15.75
CA SER A 46 9.38 -11.58 -15.53
C SER A 46 10.37 -10.65 -16.24
N VAL A 47 11.67 -10.97 -16.22
CA VAL A 47 12.69 -10.21 -16.96
C VAL A 47 12.44 -10.30 -18.47
N LYS A 48 12.06 -11.47 -18.99
CA LYS A 48 11.70 -11.63 -20.40
C LYS A 48 10.48 -10.81 -20.79
N ARG A 49 9.41 -10.81 -19.96
CA ARG A 49 8.21 -9.97 -20.16
C ARG A 49 8.56 -8.49 -20.18
N PHE A 50 9.30 -8.04 -19.16
CA PHE A 50 9.78 -6.66 -19.09
C PHE A 50 10.52 -6.24 -20.36
N ARG A 51 11.51 -7.00 -20.78
CA ARG A 51 12.31 -6.69 -21.98
C ARG A 51 11.45 -6.58 -23.24
N SER A 52 10.47 -7.46 -23.40
CA SER A 52 9.56 -7.43 -24.55
C SER A 52 8.69 -6.20 -24.55
N ARG A 53 7.97 -5.98 -23.43
CA ARG A 53 7.03 -4.86 -23.28
C ARG A 53 7.73 -3.49 -23.28
N TYR A 54 8.92 -3.42 -22.68
CA TYR A 54 9.70 -2.19 -22.67
C TYR A 54 10.12 -1.76 -24.08
N ARG A 55 10.57 -2.70 -24.91
CA ARG A 55 10.91 -2.43 -26.32
C ARG A 55 9.69 -2.11 -27.17
N GLU A 56 8.57 -2.76 -26.91
CA GLU A 56 7.29 -2.48 -27.58
C GLU A 56 6.83 -1.04 -27.33
N LEU A 57 6.90 -0.59 -26.08
CA LEU A 57 6.45 0.76 -25.68
C LEU A 57 7.42 1.88 -26.06
N PHE A 58 8.72 1.64 -25.91
CA PHE A 58 9.74 2.69 -26.03
C PHE A 58 10.67 2.55 -27.24
N GLY A 59 10.46 1.51 -28.04
CA GLY A 59 11.23 1.25 -29.27
C GLY A 59 12.57 0.56 -29.05
N ALA A 60 13.22 0.19 -30.13
CA ALA A 60 14.49 -0.56 -30.11
C ALA A 60 15.65 0.24 -29.50
N THR A 61 15.64 1.56 -29.60
CA THR A 61 16.66 2.44 -29.01
C THR A 61 16.66 2.43 -27.49
N ALA A 62 15.54 2.00 -26.88
CA ALA A 62 15.41 1.89 -25.44
C ALA A 62 16.35 0.83 -24.81
N THR A 63 16.96 -0.03 -25.60
CA THR A 63 17.95 -1.02 -25.10
C THR A 63 19.20 -0.39 -24.51
N GLY A 64 19.49 0.87 -24.84
CA GLY A 64 20.57 1.66 -24.25
C GLY A 64 20.20 2.29 -22.89
N ASP A 65 18.95 2.19 -22.48
CA ASP A 65 18.46 2.75 -21.22
C ASP A 65 19.06 2.01 -20.02
N PRO A 66 19.60 2.73 -19.01
CA PRO A 66 20.20 2.12 -17.82
C PRO A 66 19.24 1.18 -17.06
N LEU A 67 17.94 1.51 -17.00
CA LEU A 67 16.92 0.65 -16.41
C LEU A 67 16.80 -0.67 -17.19
N TYR A 68 16.66 -0.59 -18.51
CA TYR A 68 16.55 -1.78 -19.35
C TYR A 68 17.77 -2.70 -19.21
N GLN A 69 18.97 -2.11 -19.18
CA GLN A 69 20.22 -2.87 -19.02
C GLN A 69 20.27 -3.54 -17.63
N ALA A 70 20.02 -2.78 -16.56
CA ALA A 70 20.06 -3.31 -15.21
C ALA A 70 19.11 -4.49 -15.02
N ILE A 71 17.86 -4.36 -15.48
CA ILE A 71 16.86 -5.42 -15.37
C ILE A 71 17.25 -6.62 -16.25
N SER A 72 17.79 -6.37 -17.45
CA SER A 72 18.25 -7.45 -18.35
C SER A 72 19.39 -8.29 -17.75
N GLU A 73 20.16 -7.70 -16.83
CA GLU A 73 21.23 -8.34 -16.09
C GLU A 73 20.77 -8.91 -14.74
N GLY A 74 19.47 -8.86 -14.43
CA GLY A 74 18.89 -9.30 -13.16
C GLY A 74 19.21 -8.39 -11.97
N ARG A 75 19.68 -7.17 -12.22
CA ARG A 75 19.98 -6.18 -11.18
C ARG A 75 18.72 -5.41 -10.79
N ARG A 76 18.39 -5.41 -9.49
CA ARG A 76 17.30 -4.63 -8.94
C ARG A 76 17.69 -3.16 -8.79
N LEU A 77 16.79 -2.28 -9.18
CA LEU A 77 16.88 -0.85 -8.95
C LEU A 77 15.77 -0.38 -8.00
N ALA A 78 15.99 0.72 -7.31
CA ALA A 78 14.96 1.35 -6.51
C ALA A 78 13.83 1.90 -7.40
N GLY A 79 12.58 1.79 -6.93
CA GLY A 79 11.42 2.32 -7.65
C GLY A 79 10.94 1.48 -8.82
N LEU A 80 11.27 0.19 -8.88
CA LEU A 80 10.78 -0.72 -9.92
C LEU A 80 9.26 -0.85 -9.95
N ASP A 81 8.59 -0.55 -8.85
CA ASP A 81 7.13 -0.62 -8.72
C ASP A 81 6.40 0.25 -9.75
N HIS A 82 7.04 1.32 -10.22
CA HIS A 82 6.52 2.15 -11.30
C HIS A 82 6.38 1.43 -12.65
N TRP A 83 7.15 0.36 -12.85
CA TRP A 83 7.12 -0.46 -14.06
C TRP A 83 6.54 -1.86 -13.83
N LEU A 84 5.88 -2.09 -12.69
CA LEU A 84 5.25 -3.37 -12.34
C LEU A 84 4.41 -3.97 -13.49
N PRO A 85 3.62 -3.18 -14.26
CA PRO A 85 2.87 -3.71 -15.40
C PRO A 85 3.70 -4.37 -16.49
N LEU A 86 5.01 -4.09 -16.54
CA LEU A 86 5.89 -4.69 -17.53
C LEU A 86 6.42 -6.06 -17.08
N PHE A 87 6.40 -6.35 -15.78
CA PHE A 87 6.88 -7.60 -15.20
C PHE A 87 5.78 -8.63 -15.05
N GLU A 88 4.57 -8.20 -14.69
CA GLU A 88 3.46 -9.08 -14.35
C GLU A 88 2.55 -9.34 -15.56
N GLU A 89 1.93 -10.50 -15.62
CA GLU A 89 0.96 -10.80 -16.67
C GLU A 89 -0.30 -9.96 -16.53
N ARG A 90 -0.74 -9.79 -15.31
CA ARG A 90 -1.92 -9.02 -14.90
C ARG A 90 -1.68 -8.40 -13.52
N LEU A 91 -2.13 -7.19 -13.35
CA LEU A 91 -2.27 -6.60 -12.03
C LEU A 91 -3.66 -6.87 -11.48
N ALA A 92 -3.77 -6.94 -10.17
CA ALA A 92 -5.01 -7.08 -9.44
C ALA A 92 -5.21 -5.87 -8.52
N THR A 93 -6.46 -5.51 -8.30
CA THR A 93 -6.82 -4.49 -7.31
C THR A 93 -7.06 -5.13 -5.95
N LEU A 94 -7.16 -4.33 -4.89
CA LEU A 94 -7.58 -4.82 -3.58
C LEU A 94 -8.94 -5.55 -3.67
N PHE A 95 -9.85 -5.06 -4.51
CA PHE A 95 -11.19 -5.60 -4.66
C PHE A 95 -11.22 -7.00 -5.29
N ASP A 96 -10.21 -7.37 -6.09
CA ASP A 96 -10.06 -8.73 -6.64
C ASP A 96 -9.77 -9.77 -5.55
N HIS A 97 -9.29 -9.34 -4.39
CA HIS A 97 -8.98 -10.19 -3.24
C HIS A 97 -10.12 -10.27 -2.21
N LEU A 98 -11.20 -9.53 -2.41
CA LEU A 98 -12.36 -9.53 -1.53
C LEU A 98 -13.44 -10.48 -2.05
N GLY A 99 -13.98 -11.29 -1.15
CA GLY A 99 -15.17 -12.08 -1.38
C GLY A 99 -16.45 -11.23 -1.51
N GLN A 100 -17.54 -11.84 -1.92
CA GLN A 100 -18.83 -11.15 -2.02
C GLN A 100 -19.42 -10.78 -0.66
N ASP A 101 -19.08 -11.57 0.37
CA ASP A 101 -19.58 -11.39 1.74
C ASP A 101 -18.64 -10.54 2.62
N ASP A 102 -17.52 -10.06 2.06
CA ASP A 102 -16.57 -9.24 2.81
C ASP A 102 -17.14 -7.85 3.05
N LEU A 103 -17.10 -7.44 4.31
CA LEU A 103 -17.55 -6.11 4.74
C LEU A 103 -16.55 -5.04 4.29
N VAL A 104 -17.04 -4.08 3.53
CA VAL A 104 -16.24 -2.90 3.14
C VAL A 104 -16.80 -1.67 3.85
N VAL A 105 -15.95 -1.04 4.63
CA VAL A 105 -16.27 0.19 5.36
C VAL A 105 -15.49 1.35 4.77
N ARG A 106 -16.17 2.45 4.49
CA ARG A 106 -15.61 3.68 3.94
C ARG A 106 -15.62 4.78 4.98
N ASP A 107 -14.65 5.66 4.92
CA ASP A 107 -14.60 6.91 5.68
C ASP A 107 -15.28 8.04 4.89
N THR A 108 -15.80 9.06 5.58
CA THR A 108 -16.43 10.23 4.96
C THR A 108 -15.50 11.07 4.09
N HIS A 109 -14.18 10.90 4.25
CA HIS A 109 -13.17 11.66 3.51
C HIS A 109 -12.64 10.90 2.29
N ASP A 110 -13.01 9.65 2.09
CA ASP A 110 -12.44 8.80 1.05
C ASP A 110 -12.66 9.32 -0.37
N ALA A 111 -13.84 9.87 -0.65
CA ALA A 111 -14.16 10.43 -1.98
C ALA A 111 -13.25 11.62 -2.31
N GLY A 112 -13.00 12.51 -1.33
CA GLY A 112 -12.08 13.62 -1.49
C GLY A 112 -10.64 13.15 -1.65
N ALA A 113 -10.22 12.15 -0.89
CA ALA A 113 -8.89 11.55 -0.98
C ALA A 113 -8.67 10.86 -2.34
N ALA A 114 -9.66 10.11 -2.82
CA ALA A 114 -9.62 9.48 -4.14
C ALA A 114 -9.51 10.53 -5.26
N HIS A 115 -10.33 11.60 -5.21
CA HIS A 115 -10.25 12.70 -6.18
C HIS A 115 -8.86 13.34 -6.22
N ALA A 116 -8.32 13.73 -5.07
CA ALA A 116 -6.99 14.30 -4.98
C ALA A 116 -5.89 13.33 -5.48
N ARG A 117 -6.08 12.02 -5.25
CA ARG A 117 -5.16 10.99 -5.74
C ARG A 117 -5.17 10.91 -7.26
N PHE A 118 -6.34 10.91 -7.90
CA PHE A 118 -6.45 10.89 -9.36
C PHE A 118 -5.80 12.14 -10.00
N GLU A 119 -6.04 13.32 -9.43
CA GLU A 119 -5.37 14.55 -9.89
C GLU A 119 -3.85 14.45 -9.73
N GLY A 120 -3.38 13.99 -8.56
CA GLY A 120 -1.95 13.82 -8.30
C GLY A 120 -1.29 12.83 -9.27
N ILE A 121 -1.94 11.72 -9.61
CA ILE A 121 -1.43 10.75 -10.60
C ILE A 121 -1.28 11.40 -11.97
N ALA A 122 -2.28 12.14 -12.43
CA ALA A 122 -2.25 12.84 -13.70
C ALA A 122 -1.13 13.89 -13.74
N ASP A 123 -1.00 14.70 -12.70
CA ASP A 123 0.04 15.72 -12.59
C ASP A 123 1.45 15.11 -12.57
N TYR A 124 1.66 14.03 -11.83
CA TYR A 124 2.95 13.31 -11.82
C TYR A 124 3.32 12.78 -13.21
N TYR A 125 2.36 12.19 -13.89
CA TYR A 125 2.58 11.66 -15.24
C TYR A 125 2.97 12.76 -16.23
N GLU A 126 2.21 13.86 -16.27
CA GLU A 126 2.49 14.97 -17.17
C GLU A 126 3.82 15.68 -16.86
N ASN A 127 4.19 15.79 -15.58
CA ASN A 127 5.48 16.32 -15.19
C ASN A 127 6.64 15.44 -15.67
N ARG A 128 6.52 14.11 -15.52
CA ARG A 128 7.55 13.17 -15.98
C ARG A 128 7.65 13.10 -17.50
N LYS A 129 6.52 13.21 -18.21
CA LYS A 129 6.49 13.31 -19.66
C LYS A 129 7.23 14.55 -20.17
N ARG A 130 7.00 15.69 -19.51
CA ARG A 130 7.73 16.94 -19.82
C ARG A 130 9.23 16.81 -19.55
N ALA A 131 9.61 16.19 -18.45
CA ALA A 131 11.01 15.93 -18.12
C ALA A 131 11.68 15.03 -19.18
N LEU A 132 11.01 13.94 -19.61
CA LEU A 132 11.50 13.05 -20.66
C LEU A 132 11.67 13.77 -22.00
N SER A 133 10.80 14.73 -22.32
CA SER A 133 10.92 15.53 -23.54
C SER A 133 12.11 16.49 -23.50
N ALA A 134 12.49 16.95 -22.31
CA ALA A 134 13.65 17.82 -22.12
C ALA A 134 14.98 17.03 -22.05
N ASP A 135 14.94 15.83 -21.45
CA ASP A 135 16.08 14.92 -21.32
C ASP A 135 15.65 13.47 -21.66
N PRO A 136 15.96 13.00 -22.88
CA PRO A 136 15.61 11.64 -23.31
C PRO A 136 16.24 10.50 -22.49
N GLY A 137 17.25 10.80 -21.68
CA GLY A 137 17.88 9.86 -20.75
C GLY A 137 17.17 9.76 -19.39
N SER A 138 16.16 10.61 -19.14
CA SER A 138 15.42 10.61 -17.91
C SER A 138 14.41 9.46 -17.84
N TYR A 139 13.77 9.34 -16.67
CA TYR A 139 12.73 8.37 -16.37
C TYR A 139 11.61 8.32 -17.45
N ARG A 140 11.27 7.12 -17.91
CA ARG A 140 10.19 6.86 -18.88
C ARG A 140 8.92 6.43 -18.18
N PRO A 141 7.93 7.34 -18.00
CA PRO A 141 6.69 7.01 -17.32
C PRO A 141 5.80 6.11 -18.16
N LEU A 142 5.12 5.16 -17.52
CA LEU A 142 4.01 4.43 -18.13
C LEU A 142 2.72 5.28 -18.06
N GLU A 143 1.79 5.02 -18.97
CA GLU A 143 0.45 5.60 -18.86
C GLU A 143 -0.22 5.19 -17.54
N PRO A 144 -0.85 6.13 -16.81
CA PRO A 144 -1.43 5.86 -15.50
C PRO A 144 -2.39 4.65 -15.46
N LYS A 145 -3.21 4.49 -16.47
CA LYS A 145 -4.17 3.36 -16.57
C LYS A 145 -3.53 1.97 -16.56
N SER A 146 -2.22 1.87 -16.84
CA SER A 146 -1.53 0.59 -16.78
C SER A 146 -1.21 0.14 -15.37
N LEU A 147 -1.18 1.06 -14.40
CA LEU A 147 -0.80 0.80 -13.00
C LEU A 147 -1.88 1.16 -11.99
N TYR A 148 -2.75 2.10 -12.32
CA TYR A 148 -3.78 2.62 -11.44
C TYR A 148 -5.16 2.42 -12.06
N LEU A 149 -6.18 2.25 -11.20
CA LEU A 149 -7.58 2.34 -11.63
C LEU A 149 -7.86 3.73 -12.20
N GLU A 150 -8.64 3.78 -13.26
CA GLU A 150 -9.23 5.02 -13.74
C GLU A 150 -10.41 5.43 -12.85
N ARG A 151 -10.79 6.71 -12.91
CA ARG A 151 -11.88 7.23 -12.07
C ARG A 151 -13.18 6.46 -12.25
N ASP A 152 -13.56 6.23 -13.50
CA ASP A 152 -14.81 5.54 -13.84
C ASP A 152 -14.82 4.08 -13.38
N GLU A 153 -13.66 3.40 -13.43
CA GLU A 153 -13.51 2.05 -12.90
C GLU A 153 -13.69 2.04 -11.38
N TRP A 154 -13.05 2.98 -10.69
CA TRP A 154 -13.20 3.15 -9.24
C TRP A 154 -14.65 3.41 -8.84
N GLU A 155 -15.34 4.34 -9.54
CA GLU A 155 -16.73 4.69 -9.29
C GLU A 155 -17.66 3.49 -9.53
N SER A 156 -17.41 2.72 -10.59
CA SER A 156 -18.15 1.48 -10.87
C SER A 156 -17.99 0.43 -9.78
N ILE A 157 -16.76 0.18 -9.33
CA ILE A 157 -16.48 -0.78 -8.25
C ILE A 157 -17.22 -0.39 -6.97
N ILE A 158 -17.24 0.91 -6.65
CA ILE A 158 -17.94 1.42 -5.46
C ILE A 158 -19.46 1.28 -5.60
N ALA A 159 -20.01 1.54 -6.80
CA ALA A 159 -21.44 1.44 -7.04
C ALA A 159 -21.95 0.00 -7.01
N ASP A 160 -21.16 -0.94 -7.49
CA ASP A 160 -21.55 -2.35 -7.64
C ASP A 160 -21.41 -3.17 -6.35
N ARG A 161 -20.76 -2.62 -5.31
CA ARG A 161 -20.48 -3.35 -4.06
C ARG A 161 -21.20 -2.70 -2.87
N PRO A 162 -21.88 -3.51 -2.02
CA PRO A 162 -22.41 -3.01 -0.76
C PRO A 162 -21.30 -2.44 0.12
N MET A 163 -21.41 -1.17 0.47
CA MET A 163 -20.42 -0.49 1.31
C MET A 163 -21.12 0.23 2.45
N HIS A 164 -20.48 0.23 3.60
CA HIS A 164 -20.93 0.94 4.79
C HIS A 164 -20.10 2.20 4.98
N LEU A 165 -20.76 3.33 5.17
CA LEU A 165 -20.10 4.59 5.45
C LEU A 165 -19.96 4.78 6.96
N LEU A 166 -18.73 4.87 7.45
CA LEU A 166 -18.44 5.25 8.83
C LEU A 166 -18.36 6.78 8.92
N THR A 167 -19.25 7.36 9.71
CA THR A 167 -19.28 8.80 9.92
C THR A 167 -19.17 9.14 11.42
N PRO A 168 -18.41 10.18 11.79
CA PRO A 168 -18.38 10.67 13.16
C PRO A 168 -19.57 11.60 13.47
N PHE A 169 -20.43 11.86 12.48
CA PHE A 169 -21.59 12.74 12.63
C PHE A 169 -22.83 11.91 12.95
N HIS A 170 -23.67 12.48 13.79
CA HIS A 170 -24.98 11.88 14.08
C HIS A 170 -25.87 11.94 12.83
N GLU A 171 -26.32 10.79 12.40
CA GLU A 171 -27.29 10.65 11.31
C GLU A 171 -28.70 10.42 11.87
N PRO A 172 -29.75 10.90 11.19
CA PRO A 172 -31.11 10.61 11.62
C PRO A 172 -31.38 9.10 11.66
N GLU A 173 -32.10 8.66 12.69
CA GLU A 173 -32.48 7.24 12.81
C GLU A 173 -33.22 6.74 11.57
N SER A 174 -32.73 5.66 11.01
CA SER A 174 -33.36 4.97 9.87
C SER A 174 -33.01 3.48 9.89
N ALA A 175 -33.71 2.69 9.08
CA ALA A 175 -33.43 1.26 8.98
C ALA A 175 -32.02 0.92 8.46
N THR A 176 -31.33 1.87 7.86
CA THR A 176 -29.98 1.70 7.28
C THR A 176 -28.88 2.34 8.13
N VAL A 177 -29.22 3.00 9.22
CA VAL A 177 -28.26 3.65 10.13
C VAL A 177 -28.12 2.81 11.38
N VAL A 178 -26.87 2.53 11.75
CA VAL A 178 -26.50 1.86 13.00
C VAL A 178 -25.69 2.85 13.83
N ASP A 179 -26.28 3.31 14.94
CA ASP A 179 -25.55 4.10 15.92
C ASP A 179 -24.76 3.15 16.85
N PHE A 180 -23.45 3.29 16.86
CA PHE A 180 -22.58 2.50 17.74
C PHE A 180 -22.54 3.00 19.17
N GLY A 181 -23.21 4.09 19.49
CA GLY A 181 -23.20 4.69 20.85
C GLY A 181 -21.81 5.13 21.28
N VAL A 182 -20.98 5.57 20.35
CA VAL A 182 -19.61 6.02 20.64
C VAL A 182 -19.64 7.48 21.01
N ASP A 183 -19.26 7.77 22.25
CA ASP A 183 -19.11 9.13 22.73
C ASP A 183 -17.80 9.76 22.24
N ARG A 184 -17.83 11.09 22.15
CA ARG A 184 -16.63 11.85 21.82
C ARG A 184 -15.57 11.66 22.90
N ALA A 185 -14.35 11.36 22.48
CA ALA A 185 -13.22 11.27 23.39
C ALA A 185 -13.02 12.58 24.17
N ARG A 186 -12.66 12.46 25.46
CA ARG A 186 -12.35 13.62 26.30
C ARG A 186 -11.20 14.41 25.69
N ASP A 187 -11.40 15.73 25.54
CA ASP A 187 -10.33 16.67 25.20
C ASP A 187 -9.68 17.17 26.50
N PHE A 188 -8.35 17.04 26.56
CA PHE A 188 -7.53 17.52 27.67
C PHE A 188 -6.96 18.93 27.41
N ALA A 189 -7.58 19.72 26.54
CA ALA A 189 -7.19 21.11 26.30
C ALA A 189 -7.27 22.00 27.55
N PRO A 190 -8.27 21.87 28.46
CA PRO A 190 -8.31 22.64 29.68
C PRO A 190 -7.09 22.42 30.58
N GLU A 191 -6.67 21.17 30.74
CA GLU A 191 -5.49 20.80 31.53
C GLU A 191 -4.22 21.38 30.92
N ARG A 192 -4.08 21.33 29.59
CA ARG A 192 -2.95 21.97 28.88
C ARG A 192 -2.94 23.48 29.10
N ALA A 193 -4.08 24.13 29.00
CA ALA A 193 -4.19 25.58 29.19
C ALA A 193 -3.81 26.05 30.61
N GLN A 194 -4.02 25.19 31.60
CA GLN A 194 -3.70 25.45 33.00
C GLN A 194 -2.32 24.97 33.41
N ASN A 195 -1.48 24.49 32.44
CA ASN A 195 -0.20 23.84 32.71
C ASN A 195 -0.30 22.67 33.72
N ALA A 196 -1.45 22.02 33.82
CA ALA A 196 -1.59 20.82 34.62
C ALA A 196 -0.91 19.61 33.93
N ASN A 197 -0.60 18.59 34.71
CA ASN A 197 0.00 17.37 34.20
C ASN A 197 -1.04 16.57 33.38
N VAL A 198 -0.99 16.67 32.06
CA VAL A 198 -1.92 15.99 31.17
C VAL A 198 -1.85 14.46 31.33
N TYR A 199 -0.68 13.90 31.64
CA TYR A 199 -0.52 12.45 31.79
C TYR A 199 -1.25 11.94 33.04
N GLU A 200 -1.22 12.67 34.13
CA GLU A 200 -2.00 12.36 35.33
C GLU A 200 -3.51 12.43 35.04
N ALA A 201 -3.98 13.49 34.38
CA ALA A 201 -5.36 13.63 33.98
C ALA A 201 -5.85 12.48 33.06
N VAL A 202 -5.01 12.02 32.14
CA VAL A 202 -5.31 10.84 31.31
C VAL A 202 -5.41 9.57 32.14
N VAL A 203 -4.48 9.35 33.07
CA VAL A 203 -4.51 8.18 33.97
C VAL A 203 -5.77 8.16 34.83
N GLU A 204 -6.13 9.29 35.41
CA GLU A 204 -7.36 9.43 36.22
C GLU A 204 -8.61 9.18 35.37
N HIS A 205 -8.65 9.72 34.17
CA HIS A 205 -9.75 9.50 33.23
C HIS A 205 -9.91 8.02 32.87
N VAL A 206 -8.82 7.36 32.48
CA VAL A 206 -8.85 5.92 32.18
C VAL A 206 -9.26 5.09 33.40
N ALA A 207 -8.80 5.45 34.59
CA ALA A 207 -9.22 4.79 35.83
C ALA A 207 -10.73 4.97 36.11
N SER A 208 -11.29 6.12 35.74
CA SER A 208 -12.75 6.38 35.91
C SER A 208 -13.60 5.55 34.94
N LEU A 209 -13.11 5.25 33.74
CA LEU A 209 -13.83 4.44 32.76
C LEU A 209 -13.82 2.93 33.07
N ARG A 210 -12.94 2.49 33.96
CA ARG A 210 -12.84 1.07 34.39
C ARG A 210 -13.73 0.68 35.53
N ARG A 211 -14.49 1.62 36.09
CA ARG A 211 -15.43 1.39 37.19
C ARG A 211 -16.85 1.17 36.69
#